data_2ea794aad7a6115017ee8ca07ee16407
#
_entry.id   2ea794aad7a6115017ee8ca07ee16407
#
_cell.length_a   1.000
_cell.length_b   1.000
_cell.length_c   1.000
_cell.angle_alpha   90.00
_cell.angle_beta   90.00
_cell.angle_gamma   90.00
#
_symmetry.space_group_name_H-M   'P 1'
#
loop_
_entity.id
_entity.type
_entity.pdbx_description
1 polymer ?
#
loop_
_entity_poly.entity_id
_entity_poly.type
_entity_poly.pdbx_seq_one_letter_code
_entity_poly.pdbx_strand_id
1 'polypeptide(L)'
;MAMKKIEELKDNFVGPRTLLYAKAIADLSKATLDITPDLELPVEVDSLKATMEDPTFNHYKVIGLAGDWATTSELGDFSVEFVVPSKAKDLLIAMFGADAVGDLTKLTLKTGDTDLDATTGFTGTALELKKFKIQGTIIIVDETKTNLMVITNIALYATMQWDETGTKPVAFKFSGSVEGAGKKSIAWLSKAAA
;
A
#
# COMPACT_ATOMS: atom_id res chain seq x y z
N MET A 1 -27.33 -25.08 11.77
CA MET A 1 -26.81 -23.70 11.96
C MET A 1 -28.00 -22.75 11.87
N ALA A 2 -28.29 -21.93 12.88
CA ALA A 2 -29.40 -20.99 12.82
C ALA A 2 -29.09 -19.85 11.84
N MET A 3 -30.10 -19.36 11.12
CA MET A 3 -29.98 -18.23 10.20
C MET A 3 -29.70 -16.95 11.01
N LYS A 4 -28.62 -16.24 10.68
CA LYS A 4 -28.30 -14.94 11.29
C LYS A 4 -29.12 -13.84 10.64
N LYS A 5 -29.63 -12.91 11.45
CA LYS A 5 -30.38 -11.75 10.98
C LYS A 5 -29.42 -10.63 10.52
N ILE A 6 -29.93 -9.69 9.74
CA ILE A 6 -29.15 -8.57 9.20
C ILE A 6 -28.47 -7.76 10.31
N GLU A 7 -29.15 -7.56 11.44
CA GLU A 7 -28.59 -6.83 12.60
C GLU A 7 -27.37 -7.54 13.21
N GLU A 8 -27.34 -8.88 13.16
CA GLU A 8 -26.23 -9.68 13.69
C GLU A 8 -25.01 -9.74 12.72
N LEU A 9 -25.20 -9.25 11.49
CA LEU A 9 -24.17 -9.21 10.45
C LEU A 9 -23.62 -7.80 10.24
N LYS A 10 -24.05 -6.82 11.03
CA LYS A 10 -23.53 -5.45 10.98
C LYS A 10 -22.15 -5.40 11.64
N ASP A 11 -21.14 -5.52 10.82
CA ASP A 11 -19.75 -5.25 11.18
C ASP A 11 -19.15 -4.42 10.05
N ASN A 12 -19.03 -3.11 10.26
CA ASN A 12 -18.67 -2.16 9.22
C ASN A 12 -17.30 -1.57 9.47
N PHE A 13 -16.44 -1.61 8.46
CA PHE A 13 -15.23 -0.82 8.39
C PHE A 13 -15.57 0.50 7.67
N VAL A 14 -15.49 1.62 8.36
CA VAL A 14 -15.88 2.94 7.84
C VAL A 14 -14.64 3.80 7.63
N GLY A 15 -14.32 4.06 6.38
CA GLY A 15 -13.29 5.00 5.92
C GLY A 15 -11.89 4.78 6.52
N PRO A 16 -10.85 4.84 5.72
CA PRO A 16 -9.48 4.80 6.24
C PRO A 16 -9.11 6.16 6.85
N ARG A 17 -8.63 6.17 8.09
CA ARG A 17 -8.08 7.35 8.75
C ARG A 17 -6.57 7.39 8.70
N THR A 18 -5.94 6.26 8.97
CA THR A 18 -4.49 6.15 9.11
C THR A 18 -4.01 4.89 8.42
N LEU A 19 -2.92 5.01 7.68
CA LEU A 19 -2.20 3.89 7.09
C LEU A 19 -0.85 3.73 7.80
N LEU A 20 -0.63 2.56 8.40
CA LEU A 20 0.64 2.22 9.05
C LEU A 20 1.36 1.15 8.23
N TYR A 21 2.67 1.25 8.19
CA TYR A 21 3.53 0.27 7.54
C TYR A 21 4.49 -0.35 8.53
N ALA A 22 4.64 -1.67 8.48
CA ALA A 22 5.67 -2.42 9.21
C ALA A 22 6.49 -3.26 8.22
N LYS A 23 7.81 -3.24 8.35
CA LYS A 23 8.73 -4.09 7.56
C LYS A 23 8.54 -5.57 7.88
N ALA A 24 8.11 -5.86 9.10
CA ALA A 24 7.84 -7.22 9.51
C ALA A 24 6.65 -7.81 8.76
N ILE A 25 6.82 -9.02 8.23
CA ILE A 25 5.73 -9.79 7.63
C ILE A 25 5.02 -10.53 8.76
N ALA A 26 3.80 -10.11 9.04
CA ALA A 26 2.98 -10.68 10.10
C ALA A 26 2.43 -12.07 9.69
N ASP A 27 2.45 -13.02 10.62
CA ASP A 27 1.86 -14.34 10.40
C ASP A 27 0.45 -14.40 11.00
N LEU A 28 -0.56 -14.14 10.16
CA LEU A 28 -1.97 -14.10 10.56
C LEU A 28 -2.56 -15.50 10.89
N SER A 29 -1.78 -16.54 10.87
CA SER A 29 -2.22 -17.86 11.37
C SER A 29 -2.11 -18.00 12.90
N LYS A 30 -1.34 -17.13 13.54
CA LYS A 30 -1.15 -17.11 14.99
C LYS A 30 -2.36 -16.52 15.70
N ALA A 31 -2.69 -17.05 16.87
CA ALA A 31 -3.79 -16.57 17.69
C ALA A 31 -3.49 -15.22 18.37
N THR A 32 -2.21 -14.95 18.63
CA THR A 32 -1.74 -13.68 19.20
C THR A 32 -0.63 -13.14 18.30
N LEU A 33 -0.69 -11.85 18.02
CA LEU A 33 0.24 -11.20 17.12
C LEU A 33 0.56 -9.79 17.62
N ASP A 34 1.86 -9.52 17.79
CA ASP A 34 2.37 -8.18 18.09
C ASP A 34 3.03 -7.62 16.83
N ILE A 35 2.54 -6.46 16.37
CA ILE A 35 3.09 -5.74 15.23
C ILE A 35 3.47 -4.35 15.69
N THR A 36 4.74 -3.99 15.50
CA THR A 36 5.22 -2.63 15.71
C THR A 36 5.35 -1.95 14.36
N PRO A 37 4.53 -0.93 14.06
CA PRO A 37 4.68 -0.15 12.84
C PRO A 37 5.99 0.61 12.82
N ASP A 38 6.65 0.65 11.65
CA ASP A 38 7.86 1.45 11.41
C ASP A 38 7.51 2.88 10.96
N LEU A 39 6.42 3.03 10.23
CA LEU A 39 6.00 4.32 9.66
C LEU A 39 4.48 4.49 9.73
N GLU A 40 4.05 5.71 10.01
CA GLU A 40 2.73 6.22 9.68
C GLU A 40 2.83 6.96 8.34
N LEU A 41 2.06 6.50 7.35
CA LEU A 41 2.13 7.04 6.00
C LEU A 41 1.10 8.16 5.81
N PRO A 42 1.52 9.37 5.39
CA PRO A 42 0.60 10.44 5.04
C PRO A 42 -0.02 10.16 3.67
N VAL A 43 -1.13 9.44 3.65
CA VAL A 43 -1.81 9.02 2.41
C VAL A 43 -2.75 10.13 1.93
N GLU A 44 -2.72 10.43 0.61
CA GLU A 44 -3.65 11.38 -0.01
C GLU A 44 -5.09 10.85 0.11
N VAL A 45 -6.01 11.74 0.49
CA VAL A 45 -7.44 11.44 0.60
C VAL A 45 -7.95 10.84 -0.71
N ASP A 46 -8.78 9.81 -0.62
CA ASP A 46 -9.39 9.10 -1.76
C ASP A 46 -8.40 8.33 -2.67
N SER A 47 -7.11 8.29 -2.33
CA SER A 47 -6.13 7.54 -3.11
C SER A 47 -6.01 6.07 -2.71
N LEU A 48 -6.38 5.70 -1.47
CA LEU A 48 -6.27 4.34 -0.98
C LEU A 48 -7.34 3.44 -1.60
N LYS A 49 -6.89 2.42 -2.30
CA LYS A 49 -7.73 1.38 -2.90
C LYS A 49 -7.18 0.02 -2.49
N ALA A 50 -8.07 -0.84 -2.04
CA ALA A 50 -7.79 -2.24 -1.75
C ALA A 50 -8.86 -3.07 -2.47
N THR A 51 -8.50 -3.73 -3.54
CA THR A 51 -9.42 -4.41 -4.44
C THR A 51 -8.99 -5.85 -4.69
N MET A 52 -9.96 -6.73 -4.80
CA MET A 52 -9.76 -8.09 -5.28
C MET A 52 -10.41 -8.19 -6.67
N GLU A 53 -9.66 -8.67 -7.63
CA GLU A 53 -10.18 -8.88 -8.98
C GLU A 53 -11.24 -10.00 -8.97
N ASP A 54 -12.16 -9.93 -9.92
CA ASP A 54 -13.16 -10.98 -10.08
C ASP A 54 -12.50 -12.29 -10.51
N PRO A 55 -13.02 -13.44 -10.07
CA PRO A 55 -12.52 -14.73 -10.51
C PRO A 55 -12.64 -14.88 -12.03
N THR A 56 -11.61 -15.39 -12.67
CA THR A 56 -11.63 -15.72 -14.10
C THR A 56 -12.09 -17.16 -14.27
N PHE A 57 -13.06 -17.35 -15.18
CA PHE A 57 -13.57 -18.67 -15.53
C PHE A 57 -13.08 -19.06 -16.92
N ASN A 58 -12.37 -20.17 -17.01
CA ASN A 58 -11.90 -20.73 -18.28
C ASN A 58 -12.80 -21.89 -18.67
N HIS A 59 -13.44 -21.78 -19.84
CA HIS A 59 -14.39 -22.74 -20.40
C HIS A 59 -13.72 -23.55 -21.51
N TYR A 60 -13.61 -24.85 -21.33
CA TYR A 60 -13.07 -25.78 -22.34
C TYR A 60 -14.20 -26.44 -23.10
N LYS A 61 -14.17 -26.29 -24.45
CA LYS A 61 -15.17 -26.86 -25.36
C LYS A 61 -14.57 -27.96 -26.19
N VAL A 62 -15.33 -29.01 -26.50
CA VAL A 62 -14.95 -30.08 -27.43
C VAL A 62 -15.93 -30.16 -28.59
N ILE A 63 -15.42 -30.63 -29.74
CA ILE A 63 -16.22 -30.81 -30.95
C ILE A 63 -17.30 -31.87 -30.67
N GLY A 64 -18.55 -31.56 -31.04
CA GLY A 64 -19.68 -32.47 -30.90
C GLY A 64 -20.44 -32.38 -29.57
N LEU A 65 -20.03 -31.49 -28.67
CA LEU A 65 -20.74 -31.23 -27.41
C LEU A 65 -21.32 -29.79 -27.42
N ALA A 66 -22.63 -29.68 -27.12
CA ALA A 66 -23.33 -28.37 -27.06
C ALA A 66 -23.17 -27.66 -25.72
N GLY A 67 -22.04 -27.75 -25.07
CA GLY A 67 -21.77 -27.15 -23.78
C GLY A 67 -20.29 -27.19 -23.45
N ASP A 68 -19.93 -26.74 -22.24
CA ASP A 68 -18.55 -26.78 -21.77
C ASP A 68 -18.19 -28.21 -21.34
N TRP A 69 -17.07 -28.70 -21.81
CA TRP A 69 -16.48 -29.95 -21.38
C TRP A 69 -15.97 -29.89 -19.95
N ALA A 70 -15.29 -28.78 -19.64
CA ALA A 70 -14.77 -28.50 -18.31
C ALA A 70 -14.75 -26.98 -18.09
N THR A 71 -14.93 -26.57 -16.85
CA THR A 71 -14.75 -25.18 -16.42
C THR A 71 -13.76 -25.15 -15.27
N THR A 72 -12.70 -24.35 -15.38
CA THR A 72 -11.79 -24.05 -14.29
C THR A 72 -11.95 -22.60 -13.88
N SER A 73 -11.73 -22.30 -12.61
CA SER A 73 -11.73 -20.93 -12.09
C SER A 73 -10.42 -20.62 -11.40
N GLU A 74 -9.94 -19.41 -11.62
CA GLU A 74 -8.81 -18.82 -10.92
C GLU A 74 -9.32 -17.65 -10.09
N LEU A 75 -8.85 -17.55 -8.84
CA LEU A 75 -9.16 -16.41 -8.00
C LEU A 75 -8.43 -15.17 -8.55
N GLY A 76 -9.11 -14.04 -8.52
CA GLY A 76 -8.49 -12.76 -8.86
C GLY A 76 -7.45 -12.35 -7.80
N ASP A 77 -6.47 -11.59 -8.25
CA ASP A 77 -5.42 -11.06 -7.39
C ASP A 77 -5.95 -9.95 -6.48
N PHE A 78 -5.45 -9.92 -5.25
CA PHE A 78 -5.70 -8.81 -4.34
C PHE A 78 -4.63 -7.74 -4.52
N SER A 79 -5.06 -6.53 -4.84
CA SER A 79 -4.17 -5.38 -5.06
C SER A 79 -4.45 -4.25 -4.08
N VAL A 80 -3.40 -3.48 -3.78
CA VAL A 80 -3.47 -2.26 -2.97
C VAL A 80 -2.78 -1.14 -3.72
N GLU A 81 -3.42 0.02 -3.77
CA GLU A 81 -2.87 1.25 -4.31
C GLU A 81 -3.11 2.42 -3.37
N PHE A 82 -2.14 3.31 -3.25
CA PHE A 82 -2.28 4.58 -2.52
C PHE A 82 -1.19 5.57 -2.95
N VAL A 83 -1.41 6.85 -2.64
CA VAL A 83 -0.49 7.95 -2.97
C VAL A 83 -0.01 8.62 -1.69
N VAL A 84 1.30 8.84 -1.59
CA VAL A 84 1.94 9.49 -0.46
C VAL A 84 2.62 10.78 -0.92
N PRO A 85 2.09 11.96 -0.59
CA PRO A 85 2.64 13.26 -0.98
C PRO A 85 3.75 13.71 -0.01
N SER A 86 4.82 12.92 0.09
CA SER A 86 5.93 13.22 0.99
C SER A 86 7.27 12.83 0.38
N LYS A 87 8.28 13.68 0.60
CA LYS A 87 9.68 13.44 0.24
C LYS A 87 10.59 13.25 1.46
N ALA A 88 10.01 12.89 2.61
CA ALA A 88 10.77 12.66 3.84
C ALA A 88 11.81 11.55 3.65
N LYS A 89 13.04 11.77 4.14
CA LYS A 89 14.17 10.86 3.93
C LYS A 89 13.87 9.43 4.40
N ASP A 90 13.25 9.27 5.57
CA ASP A 90 12.91 7.96 6.11
C ASP A 90 11.92 7.20 5.23
N LEU A 91 10.96 7.93 4.65
CA LEU A 91 10.03 7.37 3.68
C LEU A 91 10.76 6.93 2.40
N LEU A 92 11.65 7.77 1.86
CA LEU A 92 12.44 7.44 0.68
C LEU A 92 13.34 6.21 0.92
N ILE A 93 13.95 6.10 2.11
CA ILE A 93 14.72 4.91 2.50
C ILE A 93 13.83 3.66 2.54
N ALA A 94 12.64 3.77 3.08
CA ALA A 94 11.70 2.64 3.11
C ALA A 94 11.24 2.22 1.70
N MET A 95 11.10 3.19 0.77
CA MET A 95 10.61 2.98 -0.60
C MET A 95 11.68 2.47 -1.57
N PHE A 96 12.91 2.96 -1.46
CA PHE A 96 13.96 2.72 -2.45
C PHE A 96 15.20 2.02 -1.88
N GLY A 97 15.22 1.80 -0.58
CA GLY A 97 16.36 1.23 0.15
C GLY A 97 17.38 2.29 0.55
N ALA A 98 18.12 2.02 1.63
CA ALA A 98 19.10 2.94 2.17
C ALA A 98 20.23 3.28 1.19
N ASP A 99 20.62 2.31 0.34
CA ASP A 99 21.69 2.49 -0.64
C ASP A 99 21.31 3.43 -1.80
N ALA A 100 20.00 3.63 -2.03
CA ALA A 100 19.51 4.52 -3.07
C ALA A 100 19.30 5.96 -2.60
N VAL A 101 19.41 6.22 -1.29
CA VAL A 101 19.09 7.50 -0.67
C VAL A 101 20.35 8.09 -0.04
N GLY A 102 20.81 9.21 -0.56
CA GLY A 102 21.99 9.92 -0.06
C GLY A 102 21.68 11.33 0.40
N ASP A 103 22.53 11.89 1.26
CA ASP A 103 22.45 13.29 1.64
C ASP A 103 23.17 14.18 0.63
N LEU A 104 22.47 15.20 0.17
CA LEU A 104 23.06 16.30 -0.59
C LEU A 104 23.30 17.47 0.38
N THR A 105 24.55 17.65 0.79
CA THR A 105 24.91 18.62 1.80
C THR A 105 24.92 20.06 1.28
N LYS A 106 25.22 20.25 -0.01
CA LYS A 106 25.21 21.57 -0.63
C LYS A 106 25.08 21.48 -2.15
N LEU A 107 24.08 22.16 -2.68
CA LEU A 107 23.94 22.49 -4.11
C LEU A 107 23.92 24.00 -4.24
N THR A 108 24.82 24.57 -5.04
CA THR A 108 24.84 26.01 -5.36
C THR A 108 24.45 26.15 -6.82
N LEU A 109 23.46 26.99 -7.08
CA LEU A 109 23.06 27.37 -8.44
C LEU A 109 23.78 28.64 -8.87
N LYS A 110 23.98 28.81 -10.17
CA LYS A 110 24.52 29.99 -10.82
C LYS A 110 23.63 30.32 -12.01
N THR A 111 22.51 30.95 -11.74
CA THR A 111 21.48 31.25 -12.76
C THR A 111 21.46 32.73 -13.15
N GLY A 112 22.09 33.62 -12.34
CA GLY A 112 21.95 35.05 -12.45
C GLY A 112 20.71 35.60 -11.71
N ASP A 113 19.90 34.73 -11.14
CA ASP A 113 18.77 35.08 -10.29
C ASP A 113 19.23 35.13 -8.82
N THR A 114 19.13 36.28 -8.18
CA THR A 114 19.61 36.48 -6.79
C THR A 114 18.90 35.61 -5.76
N ASP A 115 17.65 35.23 -6.01
CA ASP A 115 16.87 34.38 -5.09
C ASP A 115 17.26 32.90 -5.20
N LEU A 116 17.67 32.46 -6.38
CA LEU A 116 18.14 31.09 -6.63
C LEU A 116 19.64 30.93 -6.43
N ASP A 117 20.44 31.97 -6.68
CA ASP A 117 21.90 31.97 -6.52
C ASP A 117 22.33 32.19 -5.05
N ALA A 118 21.55 31.68 -4.10
CA ALA A 118 21.80 31.84 -2.68
C ALA A 118 23.19 31.34 -2.29
N THR A 119 23.97 32.15 -1.60
CA THR A 119 25.34 31.82 -1.14
C THR A 119 25.37 30.64 -0.18
N THR A 120 24.30 30.43 0.57
CA THR A 120 24.14 29.29 1.49
C THR A 120 23.92 27.97 0.74
N GLY A 121 23.44 28.02 -0.51
CA GLY A 121 23.07 26.86 -1.31
C GLY A 121 21.84 26.11 -0.78
N PHE A 122 21.54 25.02 -1.43
CA PHE A 122 20.42 24.13 -1.08
C PHE A 122 20.96 22.82 -0.50
N THR A 123 20.26 22.29 0.49
CA THR A 123 20.53 20.99 1.09
C THR A 123 19.33 20.06 0.87
N GLY A 124 19.53 18.76 0.85
CA GLY A 124 18.44 17.84 0.68
C GLY A 124 18.86 16.39 0.56
N THR A 125 18.00 15.61 -0.05
CA THR A 125 18.18 14.18 -0.25
C THR A 125 18.31 13.89 -1.74
N ALA A 126 19.38 13.20 -2.12
CA ALA A 126 19.56 12.65 -3.46
C ALA A 126 18.93 11.25 -3.50
N LEU A 127 18.24 10.94 -4.60
CA LEU A 127 17.55 9.68 -4.79
C LEU A 127 17.97 9.02 -6.10
N GLU A 128 18.40 7.77 -6.02
CA GLU A 128 18.55 6.88 -7.18
C GLU A 128 17.21 6.22 -7.48
N LEU A 129 16.63 6.52 -8.65
CA LEU A 129 15.38 5.89 -9.08
C LEU A 129 15.66 4.49 -9.60
N LYS A 130 15.45 3.50 -8.75
CA LYS A 130 15.55 2.09 -9.09
C LYS A 130 14.30 1.34 -8.67
N LYS A 131 14.04 0.22 -9.35
CA LYS A 131 12.97 -0.67 -8.95
C LYS A 131 13.35 -1.35 -7.63
N PHE A 132 12.63 -1.04 -6.58
CA PHE A 132 12.80 -1.64 -5.27
C PHE A 132 11.50 -2.27 -4.81
N LYS A 133 11.56 -3.53 -4.40
CA LYS A 133 10.41 -4.26 -3.87
C LYS A 133 10.29 -4.02 -2.38
N ILE A 134 9.23 -3.36 -1.99
CA ILE A 134 8.90 -3.12 -0.59
C ILE A 134 8.05 -4.29 -0.11
N GLN A 135 8.51 -5.02 0.88
CA GLN A 135 7.75 -6.10 1.51
C GLN A 135 7.44 -5.75 2.95
N GLY A 136 6.28 -6.19 3.44
CA GLY A 136 5.91 -5.96 4.82
C GLY A 136 4.43 -6.19 5.09
N THR A 137 3.95 -5.49 6.10
CA THR A 137 2.56 -5.49 6.55
C THR A 137 2.01 -4.07 6.52
N ILE A 138 0.82 -3.90 5.96
CA ILE A 138 0.05 -2.67 5.99
C ILE A 138 -1.08 -2.83 6.99
N ILE A 139 -1.29 -1.81 7.81
CA ILE A 139 -2.39 -1.74 8.76
C ILE A 139 -3.19 -0.48 8.44
N ILE A 140 -4.46 -0.67 8.09
CA ILE A 140 -5.41 0.40 7.83
C ILE A 140 -6.29 0.55 9.06
N VAL A 141 -6.30 1.74 9.63
CA VAL A 141 -7.12 2.08 10.81
C VAL A 141 -8.35 2.83 10.32
N ASP A 142 -9.54 2.46 10.78
CA ASP A 142 -10.78 3.16 10.45
C ASP A 142 -10.88 4.53 11.15
N GLU A 143 -11.86 5.36 10.76
CA GLU A 143 -12.09 6.68 11.37
C GLU A 143 -12.39 6.62 12.85
N THR A 144 -13.04 5.57 13.31
CA THR A 144 -13.45 5.39 14.70
C THR A 144 -12.32 4.89 15.58
N LYS A 145 -11.22 4.40 14.99
CA LYS A 145 -10.11 3.71 15.66
C LYS A 145 -10.56 2.47 16.45
N THR A 146 -11.65 1.88 16.04
CA THR A 146 -12.19 0.65 16.64
C THR A 146 -11.96 -0.56 15.76
N ASN A 147 -11.71 -0.36 14.45
CA ASN A 147 -11.48 -1.44 13.53
C ASN A 147 -10.15 -1.27 12.79
N LEU A 148 -9.52 -2.40 12.53
CA LEU A 148 -8.27 -2.49 11.77
C LEU A 148 -8.43 -3.47 10.63
N MET A 149 -7.86 -3.13 9.49
CA MET A 149 -7.59 -4.08 8.41
C MET A 149 -6.08 -4.29 8.32
N VAL A 150 -5.64 -5.51 8.51
CA VAL A 150 -4.22 -5.89 8.42
C VAL A 150 -4.00 -6.66 7.13
N ILE A 151 -3.09 -6.20 6.29
CA ILE A 151 -2.69 -6.83 5.04
C ILE A 151 -1.22 -7.18 5.17
N THR A 152 -0.90 -8.45 5.22
CA THR A 152 0.48 -8.94 5.39
C THR A 152 1.03 -9.53 4.11
N ASN A 153 2.37 -9.66 4.06
CA ASN A 153 3.10 -10.20 2.91
C ASN A 153 2.77 -9.46 1.61
N ILE A 154 2.62 -8.14 1.71
CA ILE A 154 2.38 -7.30 0.55
C ILE A 154 3.70 -6.95 -0.12
N ALA A 155 3.73 -7.04 -1.45
CA ALA A 155 4.82 -6.56 -2.28
C ALA A 155 4.39 -5.29 -2.99
N LEU A 156 4.98 -4.16 -2.60
CA LEU A 156 4.69 -2.84 -3.16
C LEU A 156 5.86 -2.33 -3.98
N TYR A 157 5.52 -1.53 -4.98
CA TYR A 157 6.47 -0.74 -5.76
C TYR A 157 6.04 0.72 -5.74
N ALA A 158 7.00 1.62 -5.56
CA ALA A 158 6.77 3.05 -5.57
C ALA A 158 7.14 3.65 -6.94
N THR A 159 6.28 4.52 -7.44
CA THR A 159 6.53 5.32 -8.66
C THR A 159 6.33 6.79 -8.33
N MET A 160 7.28 7.64 -8.75
CA MET A 160 7.16 9.08 -8.57
C MET A 160 6.06 9.63 -9.48
N GLN A 161 5.22 10.49 -8.92
CA GLN A 161 4.19 11.23 -9.64
C GLN A 161 4.39 12.73 -9.41
N TRP A 162 4.29 13.49 -10.49
CA TRP A 162 4.28 14.95 -10.44
C TRP A 162 3.15 15.46 -11.31
N ASP A 163 2.30 16.28 -10.73
CA ASP A 163 1.22 16.96 -11.45
C ASP A 163 1.79 18.17 -12.20
N GLU A 164 1.66 18.18 -13.51
CA GLU A 164 2.12 19.27 -14.39
C GLU A 164 1.45 20.61 -14.09
N THR A 165 0.28 20.59 -13.46
CA THR A 165 -0.45 21.84 -13.10
C THR A 165 0.20 22.59 -11.96
N GLY A 166 1.17 21.99 -11.26
CA GLY A 166 1.88 22.61 -10.14
C GLY A 166 1.04 22.84 -8.90
N THR A 167 -0.21 22.38 -8.89
CA THR A 167 -1.14 22.53 -7.76
C THR A 167 -0.98 21.48 -6.69
N LYS A 168 -0.40 20.34 -7.05
CA LYS A 168 -0.16 19.22 -6.13
C LYS A 168 1.33 19.07 -5.81
N PRO A 169 1.68 18.65 -4.59
CA PRO A 169 3.05 18.32 -4.25
C PRO A 169 3.54 17.11 -5.05
N VAL A 170 4.86 16.97 -5.17
CA VAL A 170 5.46 15.70 -5.63
C VAL A 170 5.00 14.58 -4.72
N ALA A 171 4.54 13.50 -5.31
CA ALA A 171 4.01 12.36 -4.60
C ALA A 171 4.59 11.04 -5.14
N PHE A 172 4.45 9.98 -4.36
CA PHE A 172 4.77 8.64 -4.77
C PHE A 172 3.51 7.78 -4.76
N LYS A 173 3.20 7.19 -5.91
CA LYS A 173 2.16 6.17 -6.01
C LYS A 173 2.78 4.83 -5.63
N PHE A 174 2.15 4.16 -4.69
CA PHE A 174 2.42 2.78 -4.34
C PHE A 174 1.38 1.90 -5.01
N SER A 175 1.85 0.82 -5.60
CA SER A 175 0.97 -0.23 -6.12
C SER A 175 1.60 -1.59 -5.88
N GLY A 176 0.78 -2.57 -5.60
CA GLY A 176 1.27 -3.92 -5.38
C GLY A 176 0.18 -4.90 -5.02
N SER A 177 0.61 -6.13 -4.78
CA SER A 177 -0.26 -7.26 -4.50
C SER A 177 0.24 -8.06 -3.31
N VAL A 178 -0.64 -8.89 -2.77
CA VAL A 178 -0.30 -9.83 -1.72
C VAL A 178 0.42 -11.03 -2.32
N GLU A 179 1.55 -11.42 -1.74
CA GLU A 179 2.30 -12.61 -2.13
C GLU A 179 1.98 -13.79 -1.21
N GLY A 180 2.15 -15.00 -1.72
CA GLY A 180 2.02 -16.22 -0.94
C GLY A 180 0.63 -16.85 -0.94
N ALA A 181 0.29 -17.48 -2.04
CA ALA A 181 -0.92 -18.30 -2.16
C ALA A 181 -1.05 -19.32 -1.01
N GLY A 182 -2.27 -19.45 -0.49
CA GLY A 182 -2.59 -20.44 0.55
C GLY A 182 -2.32 -20.00 2.00
N LYS A 183 -1.86 -18.76 2.24
CA LYS A 183 -1.71 -18.18 3.59
C LYS A 183 -2.79 -17.15 3.88
N LYS A 184 -3.12 -16.97 5.16
CA LYS A 184 -3.99 -15.86 5.58
C LYS A 184 -3.23 -14.56 5.42
N SER A 185 -3.66 -13.72 4.50
CA SER A 185 -2.96 -12.47 4.16
C SER A 185 -3.73 -11.23 4.57
N ILE A 186 -5.01 -11.36 4.88
CA ILE A 186 -5.88 -10.25 5.29
C ILE A 186 -6.59 -10.64 6.58
N ALA A 187 -6.60 -9.73 7.55
CA ALA A 187 -7.37 -9.86 8.78
C ALA A 187 -8.19 -8.58 9.02
N TRP A 188 -9.41 -8.78 9.46
CA TRP A 188 -10.29 -7.73 9.97
C TRP A 188 -10.35 -7.89 11.47
N LEU A 189 -10.05 -6.83 12.21
CA LEU A 189 -9.95 -6.84 13.66
C LEU A 189 -10.81 -5.71 14.21
N SER A 190 -11.60 -6.03 15.23
CA SER A 190 -12.36 -5.04 15.99
C SER A 190 -11.82 -4.98 17.42
N LYS A 191 -11.78 -3.78 17.98
CA LYS A 191 -11.35 -3.57 19.36
C LYS A 191 -12.31 -4.31 20.29
N ALA A 192 -11.76 -5.13 21.19
CA ALA A 192 -12.58 -5.78 22.21
C ALA A 192 -13.33 -4.73 23.03
N ALA A 193 -14.60 -4.98 23.31
CA ALA A 193 -15.36 -4.17 24.28
C ALA A 193 -14.66 -4.28 25.65
N ALA A 194 -14.42 -3.12 26.27
CA ALA A 194 -13.83 -3.06 27.60
C ALA A 194 -14.83 -3.51 28.66
#